data_5d271e1c035790dcf7599932fdff2f34
#
_entry.id   5d271e1c035790dcf7599932fdff2f34
#
_cell.length_a   1.000
_cell.length_b   1.000
_cell.length_c   1.000
_cell.angle_alpha   90.00
_cell.angle_beta   90.00
_cell.angle_gamma   90.00
#
_symmetry.space_group_name_H-M   'P 1'
#
loop_
_entity.id
_entity.type
_entity.pdbx_description
1 polymer ?
#
loop_
_entity_poly.entity_id
_entity_poly.type
_entity_poly.pdbx_seq_one_letter_code
_entity_poly.pdbx_strand_id
1 'polypeptide(L)'
;MLESGSLLGIIRFHEGGDVSGAMGALVRGGIEQVEVTIDTPGALAAVADAAGEGRTVGVGTVVDSEQVRAAAAAGARFVVSPGLVHEVIETALTLGLEPVPGVFTATEILAATAAGRA
;
A
#
# COMPACT_ATOMS: atom_id res chain seq x y z
N MET A 1 -1.60 1.68 10.83
CA MET A 1 -2.11 0.30 10.80
C MET A 1 -3.48 0.24 10.15
N LEU A 2 -3.69 -0.73 9.29
CA LEU A 2 -4.98 -0.95 8.67
C LEU A 2 -5.93 -1.63 9.68
N GLU A 3 -7.17 -1.16 9.73
CA GLU A 3 -8.14 -1.66 10.68
C GLU A 3 -9.01 -2.77 10.07
N SER A 4 -9.23 -3.84 10.82
CA SER A 4 -10.11 -4.93 10.40
C SER A 4 -11.54 -4.42 10.24
N GLY A 5 -12.18 -4.81 9.14
CA GLY A 5 -13.55 -4.39 8.84
C GLY A 5 -13.69 -3.02 8.23
N SER A 6 -12.60 -2.29 8.03
CA SER A 6 -12.62 -0.99 7.35
C SER A 6 -12.54 -1.15 5.83
N LEU A 7 -12.81 -0.07 5.11
CA LEU A 7 -12.65 -0.02 3.66
C LEU A 7 -11.27 0.51 3.30
N LEU A 8 -10.70 -0.05 2.25
CA LEU A 8 -9.45 0.42 1.68
C LEU A 8 -9.73 0.91 0.25
N GLY A 9 -9.54 2.19 0.00
CA GLY A 9 -9.70 2.76 -1.34
C GLY A 9 -8.46 2.49 -2.18
N ILE A 10 -8.66 2.12 -3.45
CA ILE A 10 -7.58 1.84 -4.39
C ILE A 10 -7.64 2.83 -5.53
N ILE A 11 -6.54 3.54 -5.77
CA ILE A 11 -6.41 4.47 -6.89
C ILE A 11 -5.44 3.87 -7.90
N ARG A 12 -5.92 3.69 -9.14
CA ARG A 12 -5.11 3.26 -10.26
C ARG A 12 -5.49 4.05 -11.50
N PHE A 13 -4.52 4.77 -12.06
CA PHE A 13 -4.67 5.45 -13.34
C PHE A 13 -3.65 4.89 -14.32
N HIS A 14 -4.08 4.49 -15.50
CA HIS A 14 -3.17 3.93 -16.50
C HIS A 14 -2.36 5.00 -17.24
N GLU A 15 -2.96 6.14 -17.49
CA GLU A 15 -2.36 7.23 -18.29
C GLU A 15 -2.19 8.53 -17.50
N GLY A 16 -2.21 8.44 -16.19
CA GLY A 16 -2.18 9.61 -15.34
C GLY A 16 -3.57 10.15 -15.05
N GLY A 17 -3.64 11.04 -14.09
CA GLY A 17 -4.88 11.63 -13.62
C GLY A 17 -4.63 12.42 -12.35
N ASP A 18 -5.69 12.99 -11.81
CA ASP A 18 -5.61 13.75 -10.57
C ASP A 18 -5.71 12.80 -9.36
N VAL A 19 -4.57 12.21 -9.00
CA VAL A 19 -4.49 11.26 -7.87
C VAL A 19 -4.86 11.96 -6.56
N SER A 20 -4.35 13.16 -6.34
CA SER A 20 -4.62 13.92 -5.10
C SER A 20 -6.11 14.27 -4.99
N GLY A 21 -6.74 14.65 -6.09
CA GLY A 21 -8.16 14.93 -6.13
C GLY A 21 -9.01 13.69 -5.86
N ALA A 22 -8.64 12.56 -6.45
CA ALA A 22 -9.31 11.28 -6.21
C ALA A 22 -9.17 10.85 -4.75
N MET A 23 -7.98 10.98 -4.19
CA MET A 23 -7.74 10.67 -2.78
C MET A 23 -8.57 11.56 -1.86
N GLY A 24 -8.59 12.86 -2.12
CA GLY A 24 -9.41 13.79 -1.35
C GLY A 24 -10.89 13.46 -1.42
N ALA A 25 -11.38 13.03 -2.57
CA ALA A 25 -12.77 12.63 -2.73
C ALA A 25 -13.11 11.38 -1.90
N LEU A 26 -12.21 10.38 -1.88
CA LEU A 26 -12.38 9.18 -1.07
C LEU A 26 -12.43 9.53 0.42
N VAL A 27 -11.51 10.37 0.88
CA VAL A 27 -11.45 10.79 2.28
C VAL A 27 -12.71 11.57 2.66
N ARG A 28 -13.16 12.49 1.83
CA ARG A 28 -14.41 13.22 2.08
C ARG A 28 -15.63 12.31 2.10
N GLY A 29 -15.58 11.22 1.36
CA GLY A 29 -16.64 10.20 1.35
C GLY A 29 -16.58 9.23 2.53
N GLY A 30 -15.57 9.35 3.41
CA GLY A 30 -15.44 8.50 4.60
C GLY A 30 -14.47 7.34 4.46
N ILE A 31 -13.74 7.23 3.34
CA ILE A 31 -12.72 6.19 3.15
C ILE A 31 -11.36 6.81 3.47
N GLU A 32 -10.83 6.52 4.64
CA GLU A 32 -9.63 7.16 5.17
C GLU A 32 -8.34 6.43 4.83
N GLN A 33 -8.42 5.14 4.54
CA GLN A 33 -7.27 4.32 4.17
C GLN A 33 -7.26 4.17 2.66
N VAL A 34 -6.21 4.66 2.03
CA VAL A 34 -6.12 4.71 0.56
C VAL A 34 -4.75 4.20 0.12
N GLU A 35 -4.73 3.40 -0.93
CA GLU A 35 -3.50 3.04 -1.62
C GLU A 35 -3.49 3.64 -3.03
N VAL A 36 -2.29 3.97 -3.50
CA VAL A 36 -2.05 4.32 -4.89
C VAL A 36 -1.18 3.22 -5.48
N THR A 37 -1.57 2.66 -6.62
CA THR A 37 -0.77 1.60 -7.23
C THR A 37 0.52 2.18 -7.81
N ILE A 38 1.63 1.44 -7.66
CA ILE A 38 2.96 1.92 -8.06
C ILE A 38 3.07 2.20 -9.57
N ASP A 39 2.26 1.52 -10.36
CA ASP A 39 2.20 1.73 -11.81
C ASP A 39 1.41 2.99 -12.22
N THR A 40 0.72 3.62 -11.29
CA THR A 40 0.05 4.90 -11.56
C THR A 40 1.08 6.00 -11.71
N PRO A 41 1.07 6.74 -12.84
CA PRO A 41 2.00 7.86 -13.01
C PRO A 41 1.90 8.86 -11.86
N GLY A 42 3.04 9.23 -11.29
CA GLY A 42 3.11 10.15 -10.16
C GLY A 42 2.70 9.56 -8.81
N ALA A 43 2.60 8.23 -8.71
CA ALA A 43 2.15 7.55 -7.49
C ALA A 43 2.95 7.95 -6.25
N LEU A 44 4.27 7.85 -6.32
CA LEU A 44 5.12 8.14 -5.14
C LEU A 44 5.04 9.59 -4.70
N ALA A 45 4.95 10.53 -5.64
CA ALA A 45 4.79 11.94 -5.31
C ALA A 45 3.44 12.20 -4.61
N ALA A 46 2.37 11.57 -5.10
CA ALA A 46 1.05 11.69 -4.48
C ALA A 46 1.02 11.07 -3.08
N VAL A 47 1.69 9.94 -2.90
CA VAL A 47 1.83 9.30 -1.58
C VAL A 47 2.59 10.21 -0.63
N ALA A 48 3.69 10.82 -1.09
CA ALA A 48 4.47 11.75 -0.26
C ALA A 48 3.64 12.95 0.18
N ASP A 49 2.86 13.53 -0.72
CA ASP A 49 1.98 14.66 -0.38
C ASP A 49 0.94 14.27 0.65
N ALA A 50 0.30 13.13 0.46
CA ALA A 50 -0.73 12.63 1.39
C ALA A 50 -0.14 12.31 2.76
N ALA A 51 1.02 11.67 2.80
CA ALA A 51 1.72 11.36 4.05
C ALA A 51 2.11 12.64 4.79
N GLY A 52 2.56 13.66 4.06
CA GLY A 52 2.86 14.97 4.63
C GLY A 52 1.65 15.68 5.23
N GLU A 53 0.47 15.36 4.76
CA GLU A 53 -0.80 15.86 5.33
C GLU A 53 -1.30 15.01 6.50
N GLY A 54 -0.57 13.99 6.91
CA GLY A 54 -0.94 13.09 8.00
C GLY A 54 -1.94 12.00 7.63
N ARG A 55 -2.18 11.76 6.34
CA ARG A 55 -3.10 10.72 5.89
C ARG A 55 -2.45 9.34 5.96
N THR A 56 -3.27 8.33 6.21
CA THR A 56 -2.86 6.92 6.14
C THR A 56 -2.92 6.48 4.68
N VAL A 57 -1.76 6.38 4.06
CA VAL A 57 -1.64 6.06 2.64
C VAL A 57 -0.64 4.93 2.44
N GLY A 58 -0.92 4.09 1.45
CA GLY A 58 -0.05 2.99 1.08
C GLY A 58 0.23 2.95 -0.42
N VAL A 59 1.11 2.04 -0.81
CA VAL A 59 1.46 1.79 -2.19
C VAL A 59 1.05 0.36 -2.55
N GLY A 60 0.31 0.23 -3.64
CA GLY A 60 -0.16 -1.07 -4.12
C GLY A 60 0.62 -1.60 -5.30
N THR A 61 0.38 -2.87 -5.62
CA THR A 61 1.01 -3.57 -6.75
C THR A 61 2.54 -3.66 -6.61
N VAL A 62 3.00 -3.75 -5.39
CA VAL A 62 4.43 -3.81 -5.03
C VAL A 62 4.91 -5.25 -5.15
N VAL A 63 5.98 -5.48 -5.90
CA VAL A 63 6.45 -6.84 -6.22
C VAL A 63 7.92 -7.09 -5.87
N ASP A 64 8.66 -6.08 -5.45
CA ASP A 64 10.06 -6.24 -5.07
C ASP A 64 10.46 -5.31 -3.93
N SER A 65 11.62 -5.57 -3.35
CA SER A 65 12.11 -4.81 -2.20
C SER A 65 12.47 -3.37 -2.53
N GLU A 66 12.88 -3.09 -3.74
CA GLU A 66 13.21 -1.72 -4.16
C GLU A 66 11.95 -0.84 -4.13
N GLN A 67 10.83 -1.37 -4.60
CA GLN A 67 9.55 -0.68 -4.55
C GLN A 67 9.09 -0.44 -3.11
N VAL A 68 9.34 -1.41 -2.22
CA VAL A 68 9.05 -1.23 -0.78
C VAL A 68 9.86 -0.08 -0.20
N ARG A 69 11.14 -0.02 -0.52
CA ARG A 69 12.01 1.06 -0.03
C ARG A 69 11.56 2.42 -0.56
N ALA A 70 11.15 2.49 -1.83
CA ALA A 70 10.63 3.72 -2.39
C ALA A 70 9.33 4.16 -1.71
N ALA A 71 8.44 3.21 -1.42
CA ALA A 71 7.20 3.48 -0.69
C ALA A 71 7.49 4.01 0.72
N ALA A 72 8.43 3.39 1.43
CA ALA A 72 8.83 3.84 2.76
C ALA A 72 9.40 5.25 2.73
N ALA A 73 10.26 5.55 1.75
CA ALA A 73 10.84 6.88 1.59
C ALA A 73 9.78 7.94 1.32
N ALA A 74 8.70 7.59 0.64
CA ALA A 74 7.57 8.48 0.38
C ALA A 74 6.65 8.67 1.60
N GLY A 75 6.84 7.91 2.67
CA GLY A 75 6.02 8.02 3.88
C GLY A 75 4.80 7.10 3.90
N ALA A 76 4.76 6.08 3.04
CA ALA A 76 3.69 5.10 3.07
C ALA A 76 3.68 4.34 4.39
N ARG A 77 2.50 3.95 4.85
CA ARG A 77 2.31 3.17 6.07
C ARG A 77 2.16 1.68 5.80
N PHE A 78 1.76 1.32 4.61
CA PHE A 78 1.56 -0.07 4.22
C PHE A 78 1.89 -0.26 2.74
N VAL A 79 2.13 -1.50 2.36
CA VAL A 79 2.33 -1.90 0.97
C VAL A 79 1.46 -3.11 0.66
N VAL A 80 0.83 -3.08 -0.49
CA VAL A 80 -0.04 -4.17 -0.95
C VAL A 80 0.64 -4.85 -2.14
N SER A 81 0.78 -6.17 -2.07
CA SER A 81 1.33 -6.95 -3.17
C SER A 81 0.24 -7.81 -3.82
N PRO A 82 0.31 -8.01 -5.14
CA PRO A 82 -0.70 -8.80 -5.85
C PRO A 82 -0.62 -10.30 -5.56
N GLY A 83 0.48 -10.73 -4.99
CA GLY A 83 0.72 -12.13 -4.62
C GLY A 83 1.58 -12.22 -3.38
N LEU A 84 1.90 -13.44 -2.98
CA LEU A 84 2.75 -13.70 -1.83
C LEU A 84 4.22 -13.59 -2.25
N VAL A 85 4.84 -12.45 -1.93
CA VAL A 85 6.23 -12.16 -2.25
C VAL A 85 6.98 -11.98 -0.94
N HIS A 86 7.78 -12.96 -0.56
CA HIS A 86 8.45 -12.98 0.74
C HIS A 86 9.38 -11.78 0.94
N GLU A 87 10.14 -11.39 -0.08
CA GLU A 87 11.03 -10.23 0.05
C GLU A 87 10.29 -8.93 0.29
N VAL A 88 9.08 -8.79 -0.23
CA VAL A 88 8.22 -7.61 0.03
C VAL A 88 7.82 -7.59 1.50
N ILE A 89 7.37 -8.73 2.02
CA ILE A 89 6.95 -8.84 3.43
C ILE A 89 8.13 -8.52 4.36
N GLU A 90 9.27 -9.15 4.13
CA GLU A 90 10.46 -8.98 4.97
C GLU A 90 10.96 -7.53 4.96
N THR A 91 11.03 -6.93 3.77
CA THR A 91 11.50 -5.55 3.63
C THR A 91 10.51 -4.58 4.27
N ALA A 92 9.21 -4.79 4.08
CA ALA A 92 8.19 -3.96 4.70
C ALA A 92 8.30 -3.98 6.23
N LEU A 93 8.39 -5.17 6.83
CA LEU A 93 8.52 -5.30 8.27
C LEU A 93 9.80 -4.64 8.79
N THR A 94 10.91 -4.81 8.08
CA THR A 94 12.19 -4.18 8.46
C THR A 94 12.09 -2.66 8.47
N LEU A 95 11.33 -2.09 7.54
CA LEU A 95 11.18 -0.64 7.40
C LEU A 95 9.99 -0.07 8.17
N GLY A 96 9.28 -0.90 8.92
CA GLY A 96 8.15 -0.46 9.72
C GLY A 96 6.85 -0.24 8.95
N LEU A 97 6.75 -0.79 7.75
CA LEU A 97 5.50 -0.76 6.98
C LEU A 97 4.70 -2.04 7.23
N GLU A 98 3.39 -1.93 7.16
CA GLU A 98 2.51 -3.09 7.23
C GLU A 98 2.42 -3.75 5.85
N PRO A 99 2.82 -5.02 5.70
CA PRO A 99 2.63 -5.73 4.45
C PRO A 99 1.21 -6.29 4.35
N VAL A 100 0.61 -6.16 3.18
CA VAL A 100 -0.71 -6.71 2.86
C VAL A 100 -0.53 -7.59 1.63
N PRO A 101 -0.12 -8.85 1.80
CA PRO A 101 0.16 -9.73 0.67
C PRO A 101 -1.11 -10.29 0.05
N GLY A 102 -1.10 -10.44 -1.26
CA GLY A 102 -2.14 -11.15 -2.00
C GLY A 102 -2.02 -12.64 -1.77
N VAL A 103 -3.13 -13.28 -1.48
CA VAL A 103 -3.19 -14.74 -1.24
C VAL A 103 -4.48 -15.28 -1.84
N PHE A 104 -4.44 -16.54 -2.26
CA PHE A 104 -5.58 -17.17 -2.91
C PHE A 104 -5.89 -18.55 -2.36
N THR A 105 -4.92 -19.24 -1.75
CA THR A 105 -5.07 -20.60 -1.23
C THR A 105 -4.86 -20.63 0.28
N ALA A 106 -5.35 -21.67 0.91
CA ALA A 106 -5.16 -21.89 2.35
C ALA A 106 -3.68 -21.92 2.71
N THR A 107 -2.85 -22.58 1.89
CA THR A 107 -1.41 -22.65 2.11
C THR A 107 -0.77 -21.26 2.09
N GLU A 108 -1.16 -20.42 1.14
CA GLU A 108 -0.65 -19.05 1.05
C GLU A 108 -1.09 -18.21 2.25
N ILE A 109 -2.33 -18.37 2.70
CA ILE A 109 -2.82 -17.67 3.90
C ILE A 109 -1.98 -18.04 5.12
N LEU A 110 -1.71 -19.32 5.31
CA LEU A 110 -0.88 -19.78 6.42
C LEU A 110 0.54 -19.22 6.33
N ALA A 111 1.13 -19.25 5.14
CA ALA A 111 2.48 -18.73 4.92
C ALA A 111 2.55 -17.21 5.16
N ALA A 112 1.58 -16.45 4.66
CA ALA A 112 1.51 -15.02 4.87
C ALA A 112 1.35 -14.67 6.35
N THR A 113 0.48 -15.38 7.06
CA THR A 113 0.26 -15.18 8.48
C THR A 113 1.53 -15.44 9.29
N ALA A 114 2.24 -16.52 8.97
CA ALA A 114 3.50 -16.85 9.65
C ALA A 114 4.58 -15.80 9.37
N ALA A 115 4.72 -15.34 8.14
CA ALA A 115 5.68 -14.30 7.77
C ALA A 115 5.38 -12.96 8.44
N GLY A 116 4.10 -12.58 8.52
CA GLY A 116 3.69 -11.32 9.13
C GLY A 116 3.83 -11.26 10.64
N ARG A 117 4.09 -12.38 11.29
CA ARG A 117 4.30 -12.44 12.74
C ARG A 117 5.76 -12.22 13.16
N ALA A 118 6.65 -12.20 12.21
CA ALA A 118 8.08 -12.00 12.49
C ALA A 118 8.44 -10.55 12.91
#